data_7b1a2c0001b72c03e6a86d9bc4ee3b52
#
_entry.id   7b1a2c0001b72c03e6a86d9bc4ee3b52
#
_cell.length_a   1.000
_cell.length_b   1.000
_cell.length_c   1.000
_cell.angle_alpha   90.00
_cell.angle_beta   90.00
_cell.angle_gamma   90.00
#
_symmetry.space_group_name_H-M   'P 1'
#
loop_
_entity.id
_entity.type
_entity.pdbx_description
1 polymer ?
#
loop_
_entity_poly.entity_id
_entity_poly.type
_entity_poly.pdbx_seq_one_letter_code
_entity_poly.pdbx_strand_id
1 'polypeptide(L)'
;MSEIKIPDNLKPKDGRFGCGPSKIRPEALESLIKSQSVLGTSHRQKPVKSVVNRVRTGLTSLFNLPEGYEVVLGNGGSTAFWDIATSGLIEKKSQHRSEEHTSELQSH
;
A
#
# COMPACT_ATOMS: atom_id res chain seq x y z
N MET A 1 -23.05 32.91 6.02
CA MET A 1 -22.75 31.48 5.92
C MET A 1 -22.48 30.93 7.31
N SER A 2 -23.13 29.84 7.68
CA SER A 2 -22.84 29.18 8.95
C SER A 2 -21.43 28.56 8.89
N GLU A 3 -20.61 28.90 9.85
CA GLU A 3 -19.29 28.31 9.99
C GLU A 3 -19.42 26.83 10.36
N ILE A 4 -18.84 25.96 9.55
CA ILE A 4 -18.81 24.53 9.84
C ILE A 4 -17.75 24.28 10.91
N LYS A 5 -18.18 23.86 12.08
CA LYS A 5 -17.29 23.47 13.18
C LYS A 5 -17.14 21.95 13.21
N ILE A 6 -15.91 21.48 13.02
CA ILE A 6 -15.58 20.06 13.14
C ILE A 6 -15.20 19.78 14.61
N PRO A 7 -15.86 18.83 15.28
CA PRO A 7 -15.49 18.47 16.65
C PRO A 7 -14.02 18.03 16.75
N ASP A 8 -13.36 18.40 17.85
CA ASP A 8 -11.92 18.17 18.00
C ASP A 8 -11.54 16.66 18.02
N ASN A 9 -12.45 15.82 18.50
CA ASN A 9 -12.26 14.37 18.49
C ASN A 9 -12.29 13.74 17.09
N LEU A 10 -12.82 14.46 16.09
CA LEU A 10 -12.83 14.04 14.69
C LEU A 10 -11.66 14.62 13.90
N LYS A 11 -10.95 15.60 14.47
CA LYS A 11 -9.78 16.18 13.83
C LYS A 11 -8.58 15.22 13.94
N PRO A 12 -7.79 15.08 12.88
CA PRO A 12 -6.55 14.32 12.98
C PRO A 12 -5.58 15.01 13.95
N LYS A 13 -4.82 14.24 14.70
CA LYS A 13 -3.75 14.78 15.56
C LYS A 13 -2.66 15.48 14.77
N ASP A 14 -2.49 15.11 13.53
CA ASP A 14 -1.52 15.65 12.61
C ASP A 14 -2.17 15.72 11.22
N GLY A 15 -2.23 16.93 10.67
CA GLY A 15 -2.91 17.23 9.40
C GLY A 15 -2.07 17.00 8.15
N ARG A 16 -0.99 16.24 8.23
CA ARG A 16 -0.17 15.92 7.05
C ARG A 16 -0.79 14.79 6.24
N PHE A 17 -1.43 15.15 5.13
CA PHE A 17 -2.13 14.23 4.23
C PHE A 17 -1.57 14.30 2.80
N GLY A 18 -0.25 14.46 2.66
CA GLY A 18 0.38 14.44 1.35
C GLY A 18 0.26 13.08 0.66
N CYS A 19 0.18 13.08 -0.66
CA CYS A 19 0.16 11.86 -1.47
C CYS A 19 1.50 11.12 -1.43
N GLY A 20 2.56 11.80 -1.05
CA GLY A 20 3.89 11.24 -0.77
C GLY A 20 4.87 12.34 -0.35
N PRO A 21 5.66 12.09 0.69
CA PRO A 21 5.70 10.90 1.54
C PRO A 21 4.49 10.79 2.49
N SER A 22 3.95 9.59 2.59
CA SER A 22 2.84 9.32 3.50
C SER A 22 3.32 9.22 4.94
N LYS A 23 2.46 9.68 5.86
CA LYS A 23 2.75 9.56 7.28
C LYS A 23 2.66 8.11 7.75
N ILE A 24 3.68 7.68 8.46
CA ILE A 24 3.70 6.37 9.13
C ILE A 24 3.17 6.54 10.56
N ARG A 25 2.28 5.64 10.97
CA ARG A 25 1.76 5.64 12.34
C ARG A 25 2.88 5.30 13.33
N PRO A 26 2.96 5.99 14.48
CA PRO A 26 3.98 5.69 15.49
C PRO A 26 3.99 4.23 15.93
N GLU A 27 2.83 3.61 16.06
CA GLU A 27 2.69 2.21 16.46
C GLU A 27 3.34 1.24 15.46
N ALA A 28 3.40 1.61 14.19
CA ALA A 28 4.08 0.83 13.16
C ALA A 28 5.60 0.80 13.38
N LEU A 29 6.17 1.93 13.81
CA LEU A 29 7.60 2.02 14.17
C LEU A 29 7.91 1.20 15.42
N GLU A 30 7.07 1.25 16.44
CA GLU A 30 7.21 0.43 17.65
C GLU A 30 7.16 -1.07 17.32
N SER A 31 6.26 -1.46 16.42
CA SER A 31 6.16 -2.85 15.96
C SER A 31 7.42 -3.30 15.21
N LEU A 32 8.02 -2.41 14.43
CA LEU A 32 9.27 -2.68 13.73
C LEU A 32 10.42 -2.92 14.73
N ILE A 33 10.52 -2.11 15.77
CA ILE A 33 11.52 -2.29 16.84
C ILE A 33 11.35 -3.67 17.52
N LYS A 34 10.13 -4.07 17.82
CA LYS A 34 9.86 -5.39 18.40
C LYS A 34 10.21 -6.55 17.46
N SER A 35 10.22 -6.31 16.17
CA SER A 35 10.58 -7.29 15.15
C SER A 35 12.05 -7.25 14.74
N GLN A 36 12.89 -6.59 15.51
CA GLN A 36 14.31 -6.37 15.22
C GLN A 36 15.08 -7.67 14.92
N SER A 37 14.73 -8.77 15.56
CA SER A 37 15.36 -10.08 15.34
C SER A 37 15.17 -10.65 13.92
N VAL A 38 14.21 -10.12 13.17
CA VAL A 38 13.94 -10.54 11.78
C VAL A 38 14.83 -9.79 10.79
N LEU A 39 15.33 -8.61 11.19
CA LEU A 39 16.18 -7.77 10.34
C LEU A 39 17.52 -8.48 10.08
N GLY A 40 17.94 -8.47 8.83
CA GLY A 40 19.15 -9.20 8.40
C GLY A 40 18.97 -10.71 8.22
N THR A 41 17.80 -11.23 8.49
CA THR A 41 17.48 -12.65 8.27
C THR A 41 17.06 -12.89 6.82
N SER A 42 17.55 -13.97 6.23
CA SER A 42 17.20 -14.34 4.86
C SER A 42 15.68 -14.55 4.69
N HIS A 43 15.14 -14.06 3.57
CA HIS A 43 13.75 -14.29 3.18
C HIS A 43 13.38 -15.77 3.02
N ARG A 44 14.36 -16.66 2.91
CA ARG A 44 14.16 -18.12 2.82
C ARG A 44 13.96 -18.76 4.18
N GLN A 45 14.30 -18.05 5.25
CA GLN A 45 14.21 -18.58 6.60
C GLN A 45 12.81 -18.41 7.20
N LYS A 46 12.49 -19.30 8.13
CA LYS A 46 11.17 -19.38 8.76
C LYS A 46 10.70 -18.09 9.42
N PRO A 47 11.51 -17.30 10.15
CA PRO A 47 11.05 -16.04 10.75
C PRO A 47 10.52 -15.04 9.73
N VAL A 48 11.20 -14.86 8.61
CA VAL A 48 10.77 -13.93 7.56
C VAL A 48 9.54 -14.47 6.83
N LYS A 49 9.51 -15.75 6.51
CA LYS A 49 8.34 -16.42 5.92
C LYS A 49 7.10 -16.27 6.80
N SER A 50 7.27 -16.35 8.12
CA SER A 50 6.18 -16.15 9.07
C SER A 50 5.61 -14.72 9.02
N VAL A 51 6.45 -13.70 8.95
CA VAL A 51 6.02 -12.31 8.81
C VAL A 51 5.24 -12.11 7.51
N VAL A 52 5.78 -12.60 6.40
CA VAL A 52 5.11 -12.53 5.08
C VAL A 52 3.76 -13.23 5.12
N ASN A 53 3.69 -14.41 5.71
CA ASN A 53 2.43 -15.15 5.84
C ASN A 53 1.40 -14.39 6.68
N ARG A 54 1.81 -13.75 7.76
CA ARG A 54 0.92 -12.91 8.58
C ARG A 54 0.35 -11.73 7.79
N VAL A 55 1.17 -11.08 6.98
CA VAL A 55 0.72 -9.99 6.10
C VAL A 55 -0.30 -10.50 5.09
N ARG A 56 0.00 -11.58 4.39
CA ARG A 56 -0.89 -12.17 3.39
C ARG A 56 -2.23 -12.60 3.99
N THR A 57 -2.19 -13.30 5.10
CA THR A 57 -3.39 -13.76 5.81
C THR A 57 -4.21 -12.57 6.33
N GLY A 58 -3.55 -11.57 6.91
CA GLY A 58 -4.20 -10.37 7.41
C GLY A 58 -4.92 -9.59 6.30
N LEU A 59 -4.30 -9.40 5.16
CA LEU A 59 -4.91 -8.72 4.01
C LEU A 59 -6.04 -9.54 3.40
N THR A 60 -5.88 -10.85 3.30
CA THR A 60 -6.95 -11.75 2.84
C THR A 60 -8.19 -11.63 3.72
N SER A 61 -8.01 -11.61 5.02
CA SER A 61 -9.10 -11.42 5.99
C SER A 61 -9.70 -10.02 5.93
N LEU A 62 -8.85 -8.98 5.90
CA LEU A 62 -9.29 -7.58 5.89
C LEU A 62 -10.19 -7.27 4.68
N PHE A 63 -9.83 -7.76 3.52
CA PHE A 63 -10.57 -7.54 2.27
C PHE A 63 -11.61 -8.63 2.00
N ASN A 64 -11.73 -9.63 2.85
CA ASN A 64 -12.62 -10.77 2.65
C ASN A 64 -12.50 -11.35 1.23
N LEU A 65 -11.26 -11.66 0.84
CA LEU A 65 -10.97 -12.09 -0.52
C LEU A 65 -11.72 -13.39 -0.85
N PRO A 66 -12.41 -13.43 -2.00
CA PRO A 66 -13.07 -14.66 -2.44
C PRO A 66 -12.07 -15.74 -2.83
N GLU A 67 -12.55 -16.96 -2.93
CA GLU A 67 -11.76 -18.09 -3.42
C GLU A 67 -11.18 -17.79 -4.82
N GLY A 68 -9.94 -18.16 -5.03
CA GLY A 68 -9.21 -17.90 -6.28
C GLY A 68 -8.42 -16.57 -6.29
N TYR A 69 -8.61 -15.71 -5.27
CA TYR A 69 -7.80 -14.50 -5.12
C TYR A 69 -6.62 -14.73 -4.18
N GLU A 70 -5.52 -14.15 -4.50
CA GLU A 70 -4.28 -14.29 -3.74
C GLU A 70 -3.61 -12.94 -3.50
N VAL A 71 -3.06 -12.76 -2.30
CA VAL A 71 -2.22 -11.60 -1.98
C VAL A 71 -0.80 -11.87 -2.43
N VAL A 72 -0.29 -11.06 -3.32
CA VAL A 72 1.08 -11.11 -3.82
C VAL A 72 1.81 -9.85 -3.36
N LEU A 73 2.99 -10.02 -2.77
CA LEU A 73 3.85 -8.92 -2.33
C LEU A 73 4.93 -8.67 -3.38
N GLY A 74 5.09 -7.44 -3.75
CA GLY A 74 6.10 -7.01 -4.72
C GLY A 74 6.61 -5.60 -4.40
N ASN A 75 7.53 -5.12 -5.21
CA ASN A 75 7.93 -3.72 -5.15
C ASN A 75 6.73 -2.83 -5.48
N GLY A 76 6.51 -1.81 -4.65
CA GLY A 76 5.37 -0.94 -4.77
C GLY A 76 5.58 0.21 -5.77
N GLY A 77 4.50 0.95 -5.96
CA GLY A 77 4.44 2.16 -6.75
C GLY A 77 3.54 2.03 -7.98
N SER A 78 3.05 3.17 -8.45
CA SER A 78 2.15 3.23 -9.62
C SER A 78 2.78 2.69 -10.88
N THR A 79 4.08 2.90 -11.07
CA THR A 79 4.80 2.39 -12.25
C THR A 79 4.77 0.86 -12.32
N ALA A 80 5.03 0.17 -11.20
CA ALA A 80 4.96 -1.29 -11.16
C ALA A 80 3.53 -1.80 -11.44
N PHE A 81 2.52 -1.12 -10.92
CA PHE A 81 1.12 -1.44 -11.22
C PHE A 81 0.81 -1.31 -12.72
N TRP A 82 1.26 -0.23 -13.35
CA TRP A 82 1.03 -0.01 -14.78
C TRP A 82 1.72 -1.03 -15.67
N ASP A 83 2.93 -1.44 -15.30
CA ASP A 83 3.63 -2.52 -16.01
C ASP A 83 2.85 -3.83 -15.94
N ILE A 84 2.35 -4.19 -14.78
CA ILE A 84 1.53 -5.38 -14.57
C ILE A 84 0.22 -5.28 -15.35
N ALA A 85 -0.47 -4.14 -15.26
CA ALA A 85 -1.73 -3.92 -15.96
C ALA A 85 -1.57 -3.97 -17.47
N THR A 86 -0.50 -3.39 -18.00
CA THR A 86 -0.19 -3.40 -19.43
C THR A 86 0.04 -4.82 -19.94
N SER A 87 0.75 -5.63 -19.17
CA SER A 87 1.06 -7.01 -19.58
C SER A 87 -0.10 -7.98 -19.39
N GLY A 88 -0.92 -7.77 -18.36
CA GLY A 88 -1.92 -8.76 -17.94
C GLY A 88 -3.37 -8.38 -18.21
N LEU A 89 -3.70 -7.09 -18.32
CA LEU A 89 -5.08 -6.62 -18.38
C LEU A 89 -5.43 -5.85 -19.66
N ILE A 90 -4.46 -5.25 -20.32
CA ILE A 90 -4.69 -4.38 -21.47
C ILE A 90 -4.37 -5.14 -22.76
N GLU A 91 -5.40 -5.40 -23.58
CA GLU A 91 -5.21 -6.07 -24.86
C GLU A 91 -4.87 -5.10 -26.00
N LYS A 92 -5.50 -3.93 -26.05
CA LYS A 92 -5.33 -2.96 -27.15
C LYS A 92 -5.11 -1.56 -26.68
N LYS A 93 -6.01 -1.03 -25.87
CA LYS A 93 -5.99 0.36 -25.39
C LYS A 93 -6.52 0.44 -23.97
N SER A 94 -5.95 1.34 -23.19
CA SER A 94 -6.51 1.76 -21.91
C SER A 94 -6.74 3.26 -21.91
N GLN A 95 -7.70 3.72 -21.11
CA GLN A 95 -7.88 5.13 -20.82
C GLN A 95 -7.45 5.35 -19.38
N HIS A 96 -6.55 6.29 -19.21
CA HIS A 96 -6.06 6.72 -17.92
C HIS A 96 -6.46 8.17 -17.68
N ARG A 97 -7.00 8.45 -16.51
CA ARG A 97 -7.33 9.80 -16.08
C ARG A 97 -6.55 10.13 -14.82
N SER A 98 -5.65 11.08 -14.93
CA SER A 98 -4.88 11.60 -13.81
C SER A 98 -5.01 13.12 -13.77
N GLU A 99 -5.12 13.66 -12.57
CA GLU A 99 -5.08 15.11 -12.35
C GLU A 99 -3.66 15.63 -12.19
N GLU A 100 -2.69 14.74 -12.02
CA GLU A 100 -1.29 15.09 -11.88
C GLU A 100 -0.61 15.12 -13.24
N HIS A 101 -0.08 16.27 -13.62
CA HIS A 101 0.69 16.48 -14.85
C HIS A 101 2.04 15.77 -14.88
N THR A 102 2.47 15.19 -13.77
CA THR A 102 3.75 14.51 -13.61
C THR A 102 3.74 13.03 -13.95
N SER A 103 2.59 12.43 -14.10
CA SER A 103 2.48 11.06 -14.58
C SER A 103 2.30 11.04 -16.08
N GLU A 104 3.29 11.46 -16.81
CA GLU A 104 3.38 11.15 -18.23
C GLU A 104 3.59 9.65 -18.37
N LEU A 105 2.52 8.93 -18.47
CA LEU A 105 2.55 7.57 -18.98
C LEU A 105 2.86 7.67 -20.48
N GLN A 106 4.13 7.54 -20.78
CA GLN A 106 4.53 7.32 -22.15
C GLN A 106 3.91 6.00 -22.60
N SER A 107 2.90 6.11 -23.44
CA SER A 107 2.39 4.97 -24.19
C SER A 107 3.49 4.49 -25.12
N HIS A 108 4.04 3.35 -24.84
CA HIS A 108 4.85 2.61 -25.80
C HIS A 108 3.94 1.79 -26.72
#